data_b2ec879baed8ba84078e92c73f8dead9
#
_entry.id   b2ec879baed8ba84078e92c73f8dead9
#
_cell.length_a   1.000
_cell.length_b   1.000
_cell.length_c   1.000
_cell.angle_alpha   90.00
_cell.angle_beta   90.00
_cell.angle_gamma   90.00
#
_symmetry.space_group_name_H-M   'P 1'
#
loop_
_entity.id
_entity.type
_entity.pdbx_description
1 polymer ?
#
loop_
_entity_poly.entity_id
_entity_poly.type
_entity_poly.pdbx_seq_one_letter_code
_entity_poly.pdbx_strand_id
1 'polypeptide(L)'
;MRDVVLYVEDHPVNVLLMQTVFELRPELDLVVAVDGLSAMAATSKLRPSLLLLDLRLPDCHGTELLERMRCIPGWQDIPAIAVTAEAEFMPAGTSFCDVWHKPLRVPTLLTRLDRVIAPKARPDDPAPVRRQSMFSRTTFAV
;
A
#
# COMPACT_ATOMS: atom_id res chain seq x y z
N MET A 1 1.24 -14.50 -10.90
CA MET A 1 2.03 -13.56 -10.08
C MET A 1 1.10 -12.75 -9.20
N ARG A 2 1.33 -12.76 -7.90
CA ARG A 2 0.49 -12.02 -6.96
C ARG A 2 0.97 -10.57 -6.90
N ASP A 3 0.02 -9.65 -6.86
CA ASP A 3 0.36 -8.25 -6.62
C ASP A 3 0.74 -8.05 -5.15
N VAL A 4 1.82 -7.33 -4.95
CA VAL A 4 2.33 -7.01 -3.62
C VAL A 4 2.09 -5.53 -3.35
N VAL A 5 1.55 -5.22 -2.19
CA VAL A 5 1.37 -3.85 -1.72
C VAL A 5 2.29 -3.62 -0.52
N LEU A 6 3.14 -2.62 -0.63
CA LEU A 6 3.99 -2.21 0.50
C LEU A 6 3.28 -1.08 1.26
N TYR A 7 2.98 -1.33 2.52
CA TYR A 7 2.34 -0.37 3.41
C TYR A 7 3.31 0.03 4.52
N VAL A 8 3.63 1.31 4.61
CA VAL A 8 4.54 1.84 5.63
C VAL A 8 3.73 2.61 6.67
N GLU A 9 3.66 2.06 7.87
CA GLU A 9 2.82 2.57 8.95
C GLU A 9 3.35 2.07 10.30
N ASP A 10 3.55 2.96 11.26
CA ASP A 10 4.05 2.60 12.58
C ASP A 10 2.93 2.34 13.61
N HIS A 11 1.71 2.78 13.34
CA HIS A 11 0.60 2.67 14.28
C HIS A 11 -0.09 1.30 14.18
N PRO A 12 -0.05 0.48 15.25
CA PRO A 12 -0.57 -0.90 15.19
C PRO A 12 -2.05 -1.00 14.81
N VAL A 13 -2.88 -0.05 15.24
CA VAL A 13 -4.32 -0.06 14.93
C VAL A 13 -4.55 0.12 13.44
N ASN A 14 -3.83 1.03 12.81
CA ASN A 14 -3.95 1.25 11.37
C ASN A 14 -3.45 0.05 10.58
N VAL A 15 -2.38 -0.60 11.04
CA VAL A 15 -1.89 -1.84 10.45
C VAL A 15 -2.96 -2.93 10.52
N LEU A 16 -3.60 -3.09 11.67
CA LEU A 16 -4.66 -4.08 11.85
C LEU A 16 -5.85 -3.84 10.92
N LEU A 17 -6.27 -2.58 10.76
CA LEU A 17 -7.33 -2.22 9.83
C LEU A 17 -6.96 -2.58 8.39
N MET A 18 -5.74 -2.28 7.98
CA MET A 18 -5.28 -2.61 6.63
C MET A 18 -5.17 -4.12 6.43
N GLN A 19 -4.71 -4.86 7.43
CA GLN A 19 -4.70 -6.33 7.39
C GLN A 19 -6.11 -6.88 7.15
N THR A 20 -7.12 -6.32 7.83
CA THR A 20 -8.51 -6.72 7.67
C THR A 20 -8.98 -6.50 6.23
N VAL A 21 -8.61 -5.38 5.63
CA VAL A 21 -8.93 -5.09 4.22
C VAL A 21 -8.32 -6.15 3.30
N PHE A 22 -7.05 -6.49 3.53
CA PHE A 22 -6.34 -7.44 2.67
C PHE A 22 -6.79 -8.89 2.88
N GLU A 23 -7.35 -9.22 4.04
CA GLU A 23 -8.02 -10.52 4.24
C GLU A 23 -9.22 -10.70 3.31
N LEU A 24 -9.84 -9.59 2.93
CA LEU A 24 -10.96 -9.58 1.98
C LEU A 24 -10.51 -9.52 0.52
N ARG A 25 -9.20 -9.49 0.28
CA ARG A 25 -8.59 -9.50 -1.05
C ARG A 25 -7.44 -10.50 -1.09
N PRO A 26 -7.75 -11.81 -1.03
CA PRO A 26 -6.73 -12.84 -0.88
C PRO A 26 -5.77 -12.96 -2.07
N GLU A 27 -6.10 -12.36 -3.20
CA GLU A 27 -5.22 -12.29 -4.37
C GLU A 27 -4.06 -11.31 -4.20
N LEU A 28 -4.11 -10.46 -3.18
CA LEU A 28 -3.08 -9.47 -2.90
C LEU A 28 -2.24 -9.88 -1.70
N ASP A 29 -0.96 -9.60 -1.77
CA ASP A 29 -0.04 -9.77 -0.63
C ASP A 29 0.25 -8.41 -0.01
N LEU A 30 0.12 -8.31 1.30
CA LEU A 30 0.45 -7.10 2.05
C LEU A 30 1.79 -7.27 2.73
N VAL A 31 2.69 -6.33 2.50
CA VAL A 31 3.95 -6.23 3.25
C VAL A 31 3.91 -4.95 4.06
N VAL A 32 4.09 -5.05 5.36
CA VAL A 32 4.06 -3.92 6.29
C VAL A 32 5.46 -3.60 6.77
N ALA A 33 5.87 -2.35 6.62
CA ALA A 33 7.08 -1.80 7.23
C ALA A 33 6.65 -0.75 8.26
N VAL A 34 7.30 -0.73 9.42
CA VAL A 34 6.88 0.14 10.53
C VAL A 34 7.59 1.48 10.55
N ASP A 35 8.62 1.65 9.73
CA ASP A 35 9.38 2.89 9.61
C ASP A 35 10.06 2.98 8.24
N GLY A 36 10.70 4.11 7.97
CA GLY A 36 11.40 4.31 6.71
C GLY A 36 12.60 3.39 6.54
N LEU A 37 13.32 3.10 7.62
CA LEU A 37 14.48 2.21 7.57
C LEU A 37 14.08 0.79 7.16
N SER A 38 13.05 0.23 7.80
CA SER A 38 12.51 -1.09 7.45
C SER A 38 11.98 -1.12 6.02
N ALA A 39 11.31 -0.05 5.60
CA ALA A 39 10.79 0.07 4.25
C ALA A 39 11.91 0.05 3.21
N MET A 40 12.96 0.84 3.42
CA MET A 40 14.10 0.86 2.51
C MET A 40 14.85 -0.47 2.49
N ALA A 41 14.98 -1.15 3.62
CA ALA A 41 15.57 -2.48 3.66
C ALA A 41 14.78 -3.50 2.84
N ALA A 42 13.46 -3.36 2.82
CA ALA A 42 12.58 -4.26 2.07
C ALA A 42 12.68 -4.05 0.54
N THR A 43 13.11 -2.89 0.08
CA THR A 43 13.13 -2.58 -1.35
C THR A 43 14.04 -3.48 -2.17
N SER A 44 15.06 -4.06 -1.55
CA SER A 44 15.97 -4.99 -2.23
C SER A 44 15.33 -6.36 -2.50
N LYS A 45 14.22 -6.66 -1.83
CA LYS A 45 13.55 -7.96 -1.88
C LYS A 45 12.17 -7.90 -2.53
N LEU A 46 11.64 -6.71 -2.76
CA LEU A 46 10.26 -6.51 -3.21
C LEU A 46 10.19 -5.78 -4.53
N ARG A 47 9.14 -6.11 -5.26
CA ARG A 47 8.70 -5.38 -6.44
C ARG A 47 7.21 -5.09 -6.27
N PRO A 48 6.83 -4.10 -5.47
CA PRO A 48 5.41 -3.87 -5.21
C PRO A 48 4.71 -3.27 -6.42
N SER A 49 3.41 -3.54 -6.49
CA SER A 49 2.52 -2.95 -7.49
C SER A 49 1.92 -1.63 -7.00
N LEU A 50 2.00 -1.36 -5.70
CA LEU A 50 1.43 -0.19 -5.06
C LEU A 50 2.20 0.12 -3.78
N LEU A 51 2.40 1.40 -3.53
CA LEU A 51 2.98 1.92 -2.29
C LEU A 51 1.90 2.69 -1.52
N LEU A 52 1.71 2.33 -0.25
CA LEU A 52 0.85 3.05 0.68
C LEU A 52 1.75 3.55 1.81
N LEU A 53 1.97 4.86 1.87
CA LEU A 53 2.93 5.44 2.80
C LEU A 53 2.25 6.43 3.76
N ASP A 54 2.42 6.21 5.07
CA ASP A 54 2.11 7.25 6.03
C ASP A 54 3.11 8.39 5.86
N LEU A 55 2.65 9.62 6.01
CA LEU A 55 3.52 10.79 5.91
C LEU A 55 4.34 11.00 7.18
N ARG A 56 3.78 10.69 8.35
CA ARG A 56 4.47 10.86 9.64
C ARG A 56 4.98 9.53 10.14
N LEU A 57 6.22 9.23 9.80
CA LEU A 57 6.92 8.05 10.26
C LEU A 57 7.89 8.41 11.39
N PRO A 58 8.29 7.43 12.22
CA PRO A 58 9.17 7.73 13.37
C PRO A 58 10.51 8.31 12.96
N ASP A 59 11.03 7.94 11.82
CA ASP A 59 12.40 8.25 11.38
C ASP A 59 12.48 9.15 10.14
N CYS A 60 11.36 9.43 9.47
CA CYS A 60 11.35 10.31 8.31
C CYS A 60 9.93 10.74 7.94
N HIS A 61 9.83 11.71 7.05
CA HIS A 61 8.55 12.05 6.44
C HIS A 61 8.31 11.16 5.21
N GLY A 62 7.05 10.77 4.98
CA GLY A 62 6.70 9.88 3.86
C GLY A 62 7.08 10.44 2.49
N THR A 63 7.11 11.76 2.31
CA THR A 63 7.55 12.38 1.06
C THR A 63 9.04 12.13 0.81
N GLU A 64 9.87 12.23 1.84
CA GLU A 64 11.29 11.91 1.73
C GLU A 64 11.52 10.44 1.41
N LEU A 65 10.77 9.57 2.07
CA LEU A 65 10.84 8.14 1.84
C LEU A 65 10.52 7.81 0.39
N LEU A 66 9.44 8.39 -0.13
CA LEU A 66 9.05 8.15 -1.53
C LEU A 66 10.13 8.63 -2.51
N GLU A 67 10.73 9.78 -2.26
CA GLU A 67 11.81 10.28 -3.12
C GLU A 67 13.00 9.31 -3.15
N ARG A 68 13.36 8.75 -2.00
CA ARG A 68 14.41 7.72 -1.93
C ARG A 68 14.02 6.47 -2.72
N MET A 69 12.78 6.03 -2.59
CA MET A 69 12.27 4.88 -3.34
C MET A 69 12.27 5.13 -4.84
N ARG A 70 11.98 6.36 -5.27
CA ARG A 70 12.01 6.74 -6.69
C ARG A 70 13.43 6.69 -7.29
N CYS A 71 14.46 6.69 -6.48
CA CYS A 71 15.83 6.51 -6.94
C CYS A 71 16.20 5.06 -7.23
N ILE A 72 15.36 4.11 -6.83
CA ILE A 72 15.60 2.69 -7.06
C ILE A 72 15.19 2.35 -8.50
N PRO A 73 16.07 1.69 -9.30
CA PRO A 73 15.70 1.31 -10.66
C PRO A 73 14.42 0.46 -10.70
N GLY A 74 13.47 0.88 -11.53
CA GLY A 74 12.20 0.20 -11.70
C GLY A 74 11.10 0.65 -10.74
N TRP A 75 11.39 1.57 -9.81
CA TRP A 75 10.41 2.05 -8.83
C TRP A 75 9.78 3.40 -9.19
N GLN A 76 10.18 4.01 -10.31
CA GLN A 76 9.73 5.34 -10.71
C GLN A 76 8.25 5.38 -11.06
N ASP A 77 7.70 4.29 -11.58
CA ASP A 77 6.34 4.22 -12.08
C ASP A 77 5.36 3.50 -11.14
N ILE A 78 5.85 3.02 -10.00
CA ILE A 78 4.97 2.37 -9.03
C ILE A 78 4.02 3.41 -8.42
N PRO A 79 2.68 3.22 -8.53
CA PRO A 79 1.76 4.16 -7.91
C PRO A 79 2.00 4.26 -6.42
N ALA A 80 1.99 5.47 -5.89
CA ALA A 80 2.19 5.74 -4.47
C ALA A 80 1.05 6.61 -3.95
N ILE A 81 0.45 6.18 -2.86
CA ILE A 81 -0.66 6.86 -2.20
C ILE A 81 -0.23 7.23 -0.79
N ALA A 82 -0.42 8.49 -0.42
CA ALA A 82 -0.20 8.93 0.96
C ALA A 82 -1.40 8.50 1.81
N VAL A 83 -1.13 7.88 2.95
CA VAL A 83 -2.16 7.45 3.91
C VAL A 83 -1.92 8.24 5.19
N THR A 84 -2.67 9.31 5.42
CA THR A 84 -2.27 10.31 6.41
C THR A 84 -3.44 10.95 7.13
N ALA A 85 -3.17 11.42 8.37
CA ALA A 85 -4.08 12.28 9.11
C ALA A 85 -3.88 13.78 8.77
N GLU A 86 -2.88 14.12 7.97
CA GLU A 86 -2.65 15.51 7.57
C GLU A 86 -3.74 15.96 6.59
N ALA A 87 -4.73 16.70 7.10
CA ALA A 87 -5.90 17.09 6.32
C ALA A 87 -5.57 18.00 5.13
N GLU A 88 -4.50 18.77 5.25
CA GLU A 88 -4.09 19.76 4.25
C GLU A 88 -3.11 19.22 3.21
N PHE A 89 -2.69 17.97 3.34
CA PHE A 89 -1.75 17.41 2.38
C PHE A 89 -2.39 17.30 1.00
N MET A 90 -1.70 17.84 0.01
CA MET A 90 -2.10 17.79 -1.39
C MET A 90 -1.06 17.00 -2.18
N PRO A 91 -1.46 15.98 -2.94
CA PRO A 91 -0.50 15.20 -3.73
C PRO A 91 0.11 15.97 -4.91
N ALA A 92 -0.52 17.04 -5.36
CA ALA A 92 0.00 17.86 -6.46
C ALA A 92 1.41 18.38 -6.15
N GLY A 93 2.32 18.23 -7.10
CA GLY A 93 3.73 18.63 -6.94
C GLY A 93 4.58 17.61 -6.19
N THR A 94 4.01 16.48 -5.79
CA THR A 94 4.73 15.37 -5.16
C THR A 94 4.71 14.15 -6.07
N SER A 95 5.46 13.12 -5.69
CA SER A 95 5.42 11.83 -6.41
C SER A 95 4.21 10.96 -6.01
N PHE A 96 3.39 11.39 -5.07
CA PHE A 96 2.15 10.71 -4.74
C PHE A 96 1.07 11.00 -5.79
N CYS A 97 0.31 9.97 -6.17
CA CYS A 97 -0.79 10.13 -7.12
C CYS A 97 -2.15 10.35 -6.44
N ASP A 98 -2.26 10.07 -5.16
CA ASP A 98 -3.51 10.21 -4.40
C ASP A 98 -3.22 10.31 -2.91
N VAL A 99 -4.23 10.61 -2.13
CA VAL A 99 -4.16 10.65 -0.67
C VAL A 99 -5.41 10.00 -0.07
N TRP A 100 -5.19 9.10 0.89
CA TRP A 100 -6.27 8.50 1.69
C TRP A 100 -6.16 9.05 3.10
N HIS A 101 -7.18 9.79 3.50
CA HIS A 101 -7.17 10.45 4.80
C HIS A 101 -7.61 9.51 5.92
N LYS A 102 -6.90 9.59 7.05
CA LYS A 102 -7.32 8.94 8.29
C LYS A 102 -8.47 9.76 8.92
N PRO A 103 -9.38 9.14 9.65
CA PRO A 103 -9.38 7.75 10.11
C PRO A 103 -9.71 6.76 9.00
N LEU A 104 -9.05 5.61 9.03
CA LEU A 104 -9.23 4.55 8.03
C LEU A 104 -10.50 3.76 8.33
N ARG A 105 -11.25 3.44 7.28
CA ARG A 105 -12.47 2.63 7.37
C ARG A 105 -12.41 1.51 6.36
N VAL A 106 -12.70 0.29 6.79
CA VAL A 106 -12.60 -0.90 5.95
C VAL A 106 -13.41 -0.77 4.65
N PRO A 107 -14.71 -0.39 4.66
CA PRO A 107 -15.45 -0.28 3.40
C PRO A 107 -14.86 0.72 2.42
N THR A 108 -14.39 1.86 2.91
CA THR A 108 -13.77 2.90 2.08
C THR A 108 -12.44 2.41 1.50
N LEU A 109 -11.62 1.76 2.32
CA LEU A 109 -10.35 1.21 1.88
C LEU A 109 -10.53 0.14 0.81
N LEU A 110 -11.52 -0.74 0.97
CA LEU A 110 -11.84 -1.76 -0.04
C LEU A 110 -12.19 -1.13 -1.38
N THR A 111 -13.07 -0.13 -1.38
CA THR A 111 -13.48 0.56 -2.60
C THR A 111 -12.28 1.22 -3.29
N ARG A 112 -11.45 1.90 -2.51
CA ARG A 112 -10.28 2.61 -3.04
C ARG A 112 -9.21 1.65 -3.54
N LEU A 113 -8.96 0.58 -2.79
CA LEU A 113 -8.00 -0.45 -3.18
C LEU A 113 -8.42 -1.11 -4.50
N ASP A 114 -9.70 -1.46 -4.62
CA ASP A 114 -10.24 -2.05 -5.84
C ASP A 114 -10.08 -1.15 -7.06
N ARG A 115 -10.19 0.16 -6.89
CA ARG A 115 -9.98 1.10 -7.99
C ARG A 115 -8.54 1.17 -8.45
N VAL A 116 -7.59 1.07 -7.53
CA VAL A 116 -6.17 1.20 -7.85
C VAL A 116 -5.61 -0.10 -8.41
N ILE A 117 -6.03 -1.23 -7.86
CA ILE A 117 -5.57 -2.56 -8.26
C ILE A 117 -6.64 -3.27 -9.09
N ALA A 118 -7.68 -2.55 -9.52
CA ALA A 118 -8.69 -3.17 -10.35
C ALA A 118 -8.00 -3.95 -11.45
N PRO A 119 -8.18 -5.28 -11.49
CA PRO A 119 -7.69 -6.03 -12.62
C PRO A 119 -8.25 -5.36 -13.85
N LYS A 120 -7.42 -5.16 -14.85
CA LYS A 120 -7.91 -4.85 -16.18
C LYS A 120 -8.65 -6.10 -16.67
N ALA A 121 -9.72 -6.48 -15.96
CA ALA A 121 -10.57 -7.57 -16.34
C ALA A 121 -11.12 -7.22 -17.72
N ARG A 122 -10.74 -7.99 -18.70
CA ARG A 122 -11.41 -7.92 -19.99
C ARG A 122 -12.88 -8.27 -19.74
N PRO A 123 -13.83 -7.62 -20.42
CA PRO A 123 -15.26 -7.91 -20.25
C PRO A 123 -15.61 -9.39 -20.40
N ASP A 124 -14.73 -10.17 -21.03
CA ASP A 124 -14.93 -11.58 -21.34
C ASP A 124 -14.26 -12.53 -20.35
N ASP A 125 -13.56 -12.01 -19.34
CA ASP A 125 -12.91 -12.86 -18.34
C ASP A 125 -13.98 -13.39 -17.38
N PRO A 126 -14.03 -14.71 -17.13
CA PRO A 126 -14.94 -15.24 -16.12
C PRO A 126 -14.61 -14.64 -14.76
N ALA A 127 -15.65 -14.35 -13.99
CA ALA A 127 -15.48 -13.87 -12.64
C ALA A 127 -14.51 -14.80 -11.89
N PRO A 128 -13.47 -14.26 -11.23
CA PRO A 128 -12.52 -15.10 -10.52
C PRO A 128 -13.27 -15.93 -9.49
N VAL A 129 -13.06 -17.24 -9.56
CA VAL A 129 -13.57 -18.15 -8.54
C VAL A 129 -12.94 -17.73 -7.23
N ARG A 130 -13.76 -17.27 -6.29
CA ARG A 130 -13.29 -16.96 -4.96
C ARG A 130 -12.83 -18.25 -4.30
N ARG A 131 -11.55 -18.50 -4.31
CA ARG A 131 -10.99 -19.45 -3.38
C ARG A 131 -11.18 -18.85 -2.00
N GLN A 132 -11.88 -19.57 -1.16
CA GLN A 132 -11.90 -19.25 0.27
C GLN A 132 -10.51 -19.54 0.84
N SER A 133 -9.61 -18.59 0.62
CA SER A 133 -8.38 -18.57 1.38
C SER A 133 -8.73 -17.89 2.71
N MET A 134 -8.68 -18.64 3.78
CA MET A 134 -8.95 -18.12 5.13
C MET A 134 -7.84 -17.19 5.62
N PHE A 135 -6.78 -16.96 4.84
CA PHE A 135 -5.64 -16.19 5.28
C PHE A 135 -5.13 -15.30 4.15
N SER A 136 -5.22 -13.99 4.33
CA SER A 136 -4.42 -13.07 3.56
C SER A 136 -2.97 -13.21 4.02
N ARG A 137 -2.04 -13.18 3.08
CA ARG A 137 -0.64 -13.18 3.43
C ARG A 137 -0.21 -11.76 3.76
N THR A 138 -0.15 -11.47 5.06
CA THR A 138 0.51 -10.28 5.53
C THR A 138 1.90 -10.65 5.99
N THR A 139 2.89 -9.97 5.46
CA THR A 139 4.28 -10.13 5.85
C THR A 139 4.79 -8.81 6.43
N PHE A 140 5.52 -8.90 7.51
CA PHE A 140 6.16 -7.73 8.10
C PHE A 140 7.61 -7.66 7.63
N ALA A 141 8.02 -6.48 7.17
CA ALA A 141 9.41 -6.21 6.84
C ALA A 141 10.22 -6.06 8.14
N VAL A 142 11.29 -6.84 8.25
CA VAL A 142 12.17 -6.90 9.42
C VAL A 142 13.46 -6.14 9.15
#